data_3e3d4459d8dd76979fd6845f7fdf8fe1
#
_entry.id   3e3d4459d8dd76979fd6845f7fdf8fe1
#
_cell.length_a   1.000
_cell.length_b   1.000
_cell.length_c   1.000
_cell.angle_alpha   90.00
_cell.angle_beta   90.00
_cell.angle_gamma   90.00
#
_symmetry.space_group_name_H-M   'P 1'
#
loop_
_entity.id
_entity.type
_entity.pdbx_description
1 polymer ?
#
loop_
_entity_poly.entity_id
_entity_poly.type
_entity_poly.pdbx_seq_one_letter_code
_entity_poly.pdbx_strand_id
1 'polypeptide(L)'
;IERLIPDMTFQESFEHSGRMLNVSVAPAETHQTSRLLNATTSPNVLIHKSVMASAAVPGVFPPVTLEARDKWGDRQPYLPSRKWVDGSVSDDLPTKRLARLYGVNHYIVSQANPAVLPFVTDGHRKQTSLGLLQNASRRATREWFNAVTLILDRADKKNGAITRATSLMRSIINQDYVGDINILPDYRLINPRN
;
A
#
# COMPACT_ATOMS: atom_id res chain seq x y z
N ILE A 1 16.07 3.79 -8.02
CA ILE A 1 14.78 4.29 -8.48
C ILE A 1 14.99 5.50 -9.39
N GLU A 2 15.72 6.55 -8.97
CA GLU A 2 15.98 7.77 -9.78
C GLU A 2 16.59 7.51 -11.16
N ARG A 3 17.34 6.41 -11.35
CA ARG A 3 17.90 6.01 -12.66
C ARG A 3 16.91 5.28 -13.57
N LEU A 4 15.83 4.75 -12.99
CA LEU A 4 14.85 3.92 -13.71
C LEU A 4 13.58 4.68 -14.06
N ILE A 5 13.24 5.72 -13.29
CA ILE A 5 12.04 6.52 -13.47
C ILE A 5 12.46 7.89 -14.00
N PRO A 6 11.88 8.33 -15.13
CA PRO A 6 12.16 9.64 -15.68
C PRO A 6 11.89 10.76 -14.67
N ASP A 7 12.64 11.86 -14.79
CA ASP A 7 12.44 13.07 -13.98
C ASP A 7 11.21 13.83 -14.49
N MET A 8 10.04 13.32 -14.17
CA MET A 8 8.74 13.84 -14.59
C MET A 8 7.84 14.08 -13.38
N THR A 9 6.99 15.08 -13.49
CA THR A 9 5.87 15.31 -12.59
C THR A 9 4.68 14.42 -12.99
N PHE A 10 3.68 14.31 -12.12
CA PHE A 10 2.45 13.60 -12.44
C PHE A 10 1.70 14.23 -13.62
N GLN A 11 1.71 15.55 -13.72
CA GLN A 11 1.08 16.28 -14.85
C GLN A 11 1.78 15.95 -16.17
N GLU A 12 3.10 16.08 -16.22
CA GLU A 12 3.91 15.78 -17.42
C GLU A 12 3.71 14.33 -17.88
N SER A 13 3.65 13.38 -16.93
CA SER A 13 3.39 11.98 -17.24
C SER A 13 2.00 11.75 -17.83
N PHE A 14 0.99 12.43 -17.29
CA PHE A 14 -0.37 12.36 -17.82
C PHE A 14 -0.47 12.94 -19.23
N GLU A 15 0.13 14.11 -19.46
CA GLU A 15 0.15 14.76 -20.79
C GLU A 15 0.87 13.90 -21.82
N HIS A 16 1.95 13.22 -21.42
CA HIS A 16 2.70 12.35 -22.31
C HIS A 16 1.96 11.04 -22.66
N SER A 17 1.28 10.42 -21.69
CA SER A 17 0.74 9.06 -21.85
C SER A 17 -0.78 8.98 -21.96
N GLY A 18 -1.51 10.02 -21.57
CA GLY A 18 -2.97 10.01 -21.42
C GLY A 18 -3.46 9.09 -20.27
N ARG A 19 -2.54 8.54 -19.47
CA ARG A 19 -2.86 7.58 -18.41
C ARG A 19 -2.67 8.21 -17.03
N MET A 20 -3.65 7.98 -16.15
CA MET A 20 -3.59 8.49 -14.79
C MET A 20 -2.76 7.55 -13.90
N LEU A 21 -1.54 7.98 -13.58
CA LEU A 21 -0.70 7.32 -12.58
C LEU A 21 -1.12 7.75 -11.18
N ASN A 22 -1.27 6.78 -10.28
CA ASN A 22 -1.58 7.01 -8.86
C ASN A 22 -0.53 6.34 -7.98
N VAL A 23 -0.01 7.07 -6.99
CA VAL A 23 0.95 6.55 -6.01
C VAL A 23 0.43 6.82 -4.61
N SER A 24 0.28 5.77 -3.80
CA SER A 24 -0.15 5.87 -2.41
C SER A 24 1.04 6.13 -1.49
N VAL A 25 0.94 7.15 -0.66
CA VAL A 25 1.94 7.51 0.36
C VAL A 25 1.25 7.85 1.67
N ALA A 26 1.92 7.64 2.80
CA ALA A 26 1.41 8.04 4.11
C ALA A 26 2.35 9.05 4.76
N PRO A 27 1.85 10.03 5.53
CA PRO A 27 2.69 10.83 6.39
C PRO A 27 3.39 9.95 7.43
N ALA A 28 4.66 10.26 7.74
CA ALA A 28 5.43 9.53 8.75
C ALA A 28 4.91 9.73 10.18
N GLU A 29 4.08 10.75 10.38
CA GLU A 29 3.42 11.04 11.65
C GLU A 29 2.29 10.03 11.89
N THR A 30 2.12 9.64 13.15
CA THR A 30 1.05 8.73 13.57
C THR A 30 -0.35 9.35 13.40
N HIS A 31 -1.35 8.50 13.15
CA HIS A 31 -2.78 8.88 13.05
C HIS A 31 -3.18 9.71 11.82
N GLN A 32 -2.36 9.74 10.78
CA GLN A 32 -2.72 10.40 9.53
C GLN A 32 -3.12 9.39 8.44
N THR A 33 -4.10 9.78 7.63
CA THR A 33 -4.56 8.95 6.50
C THR A 33 -3.58 9.03 5.34
N SER A 34 -3.41 7.92 4.61
CA SER A 34 -2.64 7.88 3.37
C SER A 34 -3.18 8.88 2.35
N ARG A 35 -2.32 9.32 1.45
CA ARG A 35 -2.67 10.18 0.31
C ARG A 35 -2.42 9.46 -0.99
N LEU A 36 -3.27 9.73 -1.97
CA LEU A 36 -3.10 9.27 -3.34
C LEU A 36 -2.58 10.44 -4.17
N LEU A 37 -1.32 10.37 -4.59
CA LEU A 37 -0.67 11.37 -5.43
C LEU A 37 -0.91 11.03 -6.91
N ASN A 38 -1.35 12.01 -7.68
CA ASN A 38 -1.64 11.87 -9.11
C ASN A 38 -1.71 13.25 -9.78
N ALA A 39 -1.94 13.31 -11.10
CA ALA A 39 -2.04 14.54 -11.85
C ALA A 39 -3.16 15.48 -11.37
N THR A 40 -4.24 14.96 -10.76
CA THR A 40 -5.35 15.77 -10.25
C THR A 40 -5.05 16.35 -8.86
N THR A 41 -4.47 15.55 -7.96
CA THR A 41 -4.29 15.95 -6.55
C THR A 41 -2.94 16.58 -6.27
N SER A 42 -1.93 16.29 -7.08
CA SER A 42 -0.53 16.66 -6.86
C SER A 42 0.22 16.79 -8.19
N PRO A 43 -0.25 17.65 -9.15
CA PRO A 43 0.23 17.68 -10.53
C PRO A 43 1.74 17.91 -10.64
N ASN A 44 2.29 18.78 -9.82
CA ASN A 44 3.70 19.22 -9.90
C ASN A 44 4.67 18.34 -9.12
N VAL A 45 4.18 17.33 -8.40
CA VAL A 45 5.05 16.44 -7.59
C VAL A 45 5.81 15.49 -8.50
N LEU A 46 7.09 15.26 -8.18
CA LEU A 46 7.97 14.36 -8.93
C LEU A 46 7.64 12.90 -8.64
N ILE A 47 7.44 12.14 -9.72
CA ILE A 47 7.03 10.72 -9.65
C ILE A 47 8.09 9.87 -8.94
N HIS A 48 9.38 10.02 -9.27
CA HIS A 48 10.43 9.21 -8.68
C HIS A 48 10.52 9.38 -7.15
N LYS A 49 10.32 10.60 -6.63
CA LYS A 49 10.26 10.85 -5.17
C LYS A 49 9.02 10.22 -4.53
N SER A 50 7.90 10.25 -5.23
CA SER A 50 6.65 9.61 -4.79
C SER A 50 6.79 8.08 -4.71
N VAL A 51 7.43 7.46 -5.71
CA VAL A 51 7.71 6.02 -5.72
C VAL A 51 8.70 5.64 -4.62
N MET A 52 9.75 6.46 -4.38
CA MET A 52 10.65 6.26 -3.25
C MET A 52 9.92 6.29 -1.91
N ALA A 53 9.02 7.25 -1.73
CA ALA A 53 8.21 7.36 -0.52
C ALA A 53 7.26 6.17 -0.36
N SER A 54 6.61 5.74 -1.45
CA SER A 54 5.73 4.57 -1.46
C SER A 54 6.45 3.24 -1.21
N ALA A 55 7.76 3.18 -1.45
CA ALA A 55 8.60 2.03 -1.14
C ALA A 55 9.31 2.14 0.24
N ALA A 56 9.14 3.25 0.95
CA ALA A 56 9.80 3.50 2.23
C ALA A 56 9.03 2.85 3.38
N VAL A 57 9.18 1.52 3.52
CA VAL A 57 8.57 0.74 4.61
C VAL A 57 9.07 1.24 5.96
N PRO A 58 8.17 1.67 6.87
CA PRO A 58 8.55 2.16 8.20
C PRO A 58 9.35 1.14 9.00
N GLY A 59 10.44 1.58 9.60
CA GLY A 59 11.35 0.72 10.36
C GLY A 59 12.43 0.05 9.51
N VAL A 60 12.29 0.00 8.18
CA VAL A 60 13.27 -0.56 7.23
C VAL A 60 14.00 0.56 6.48
N PHE A 61 13.25 1.55 5.99
CA PHE A 61 13.79 2.68 5.26
C PHE A 61 13.47 4.02 5.94
N PRO A 62 14.33 5.03 5.79
CA PRO A 62 14.05 6.36 6.32
C PRO A 62 12.88 7.00 5.57
N PRO A 63 12.08 7.84 6.24
CA PRO A 63 11.04 8.62 5.59
C PRO A 63 11.60 9.59 4.54
N VAL A 64 10.88 9.76 3.44
CA VAL A 64 11.28 10.53 2.26
C VAL A 64 10.65 11.92 2.29
N THR A 65 11.39 12.95 1.87
CA THR A 65 10.84 14.27 1.54
C THR A 65 10.41 14.25 0.08
N LEU A 66 9.16 14.58 -0.19
CA LEU A 66 8.68 14.75 -1.57
C LEU A 66 9.19 16.07 -2.15
N GLU A 67 9.39 16.08 -3.46
CA GLU A 67 9.78 17.25 -4.23
C GLU A 67 8.75 17.53 -5.31
N ALA A 68 8.58 18.80 -5.62
CA ALA A 68 7.71 19.29 -6.70
C ALA A 68 8.45 20.32 -7.54
N ARG A 69 8.01 20.53 -8.79
CA ARG A 69 8.46 21.65 -9.60
C ARG A 69 7.59 22.86 -9.36
N ASP A 70 8.22 24.01 -9.23
CA ASP A 70 7.52 25.29 -9.20
C ASP A 70 7.14 25.77 -10.62
N LYS A 71 6.55 26.95 -10.70
CA LYS A 71 6.12 27.54 -11.99
C LYS A 71 7.28 27.90 -12.93
N TRP A 72 8.50 27.93 -12.45
CA TRP A 72 9.71 28.18 -13.27
C TRP A 72 10.44 26.87 -13.64
N GLY A 73 9.99 25.73 -13.13
CA GLY A 73 10.57 24.42 -13.37
C GLY A 73 11.61 24.01 -12.33
N ASP A 74 11.86 24.84 -11.31
CA ASP A 74 12.82 24.55 -10.25
C ASP A 74 12.27 23.56 -9.24
N ARG A 75 13.14 22.67 -8.75
CA ARG A 75 12.76 21.68 -7.73
C ARG A 75 12.68 22.31 -6.36
N GLN A 76 11.58 22.10 -5.69
CA GLN A 76 11.34 22.53 -4.32
C GLN A 76 10.74 21.41 -3.46
N PRO A 77 10.97 21.40 -2.14
CA PRO A 77 10.32 20.46 -1.25
C PRO A 77 8.79 20.62 -1.28
N TYR A 78 8.09 19.51 -1.53
CA TYR A 78 6.64 19.48 -1.44
C TYR A 78 6.22 19.25 0.02
N LEU A 79 5.54 20.23 0.64
CA LEU A 79 5.19 20.21 2.05
C LEU A 79 6.41 19.94 2.95
N PRO A 80 7.36 20.89 3.05
CA PRO A 80 8.70 20.68 3.64
C PRO A 80 8.68 20.22 5.11
N SER A 81 7.62 20.54 5.85
CA SER A 81 7.43 20.10 7.23
C SER A 81 7.06 18.63 7.37
N ARG A 82 6.78 17.92 6.27
CA ARG A 82 6.30 16.53 6.28
C ARG A 82 7.29 15.57 5.67
N LYS A 83 7.38 14.42 6.31
CA LYS A 83 8.06 13.23 5.80
C LYS A 83 7.04 12.18 5.38
N TRP A 84 7.38 11.38 4.38
CA TRP A 84 6.47 10.43 3.77
C TRP A 84 7.04 9.02 3.79
N VAL A 85 6.17 8.06 3.99
CA VAL A 85 6.46 6.63 4.05
C VAL A 85 5.47 5.86 3.17
N ASP A 86 5.63 4.54 3.12
CA ASP A 86 4.77 3.65 2.36
C ASP A 86 3.29 3.81 2.73
N GLY A 87 2.47 4.06 1.71
CA GLY A 87 1.02 4.21 1.85
C GLY A 87 0.28 2.91 2.13
N SER A 88 0.87 1.75 1.79
CA SER A 88 0.31 0.42 2.05
C SER A 88 0.07 0.13 3.53
N VAL A 89 0.80 0.84 4.40
CA VAL A 89 0.61 0.79 5.86
C VAL A 89 -0.83 1.10 6.27
N SER A 90 -1.51 1.98 5.56
CA SER A 90 -2.88 2.40 5.89
C SER A 90 -3.93 1.96 4.86
N ASP A 91 -3.55 1.80 3.59
CA ASP A 91 -4.46 1.46 2.49
C ASP A 91 -3.63 0.93 1.30
N ASP A 92 -3.47 -0.39 1.22
CA ASP A 92 -2.64 -1.05 0.19
C ASP A 92 -3.31 -0.98 -1.19
N LEU A 93 -4.61 -1.26 -1.25
CA LEU A 93 -5.40 -1.17 -2.47
C LEU A 93 -6.42 -0.03 -2.36
N PRO A 94 -6.13 1.18 -2.88
CA PRO A 94 -6.99 2.36 -2.72
C PRO A 94 -8.22 2.32 -3.64
N THR A 95 -8.89 1.17 -3.78
CA THR A 95 -10.04 0.93 -4.68
C THR A 95 -11.18 1.92 -4.42
N LYS A 96 -11.52 2.14 -3.16
CA LYS A 96 -12.59 3.09 -2.77
C LYS A 96 -12.25 4.54 -3.16
N ARG A 97 -10.97 4.91 -3.12
CA ARG A 97 -10.52 6.24 -3.54
C ARG A 97 -10.53 6.38 -5.05
N LEU A 98 -10.05 5.36 -5.77
CA LEU A 98 -10.08 5.32 -7.23
C LEU A 98 -11.52 5.37 -7.76
N ALA A 99 -12.44 4.62 -7.14
CA ALA A 99 -13.86 4.68 -7.46
C ALA A 99 -14.44 6.09 -7.29
N ARG A 100 -14.10 6.78 -6.21
CA ARG A 100 -14.58 8.15 -5.93
C ARG A 100 -13.98 9.20 -6.86
N LEU A 101 -12.69 9.06 -7.20
CA LEU A 101 -11.98 10.05 -8.03
C LEU A 101 -12.30 9.91 -9.50
N TYR A 102 -12.43 8.68 -10.00
CA TYR A 102 -12.51 8.40 -11.44
C TYR A 102 -13.73 7.60 -11.86
N GLY A 103 -14.61 7.21 -10.93
CA GLY A 103 -15.76 6.35 -11.24
C GLY A 103 -15.36 4.92 -11.63
N VAL A 104 -14.16 4.48 -11.28
CA VAL A 104 -13.66 3.13 -11.59
C VAL A 104 -14.47 2.10 -10.81
N ASN A 105 -14.94 1.08 -11.52
CA ASN A 105 -15.75 -0.01 -10.95
C ASN A 105 -15.22 -1.41 -11.30
N HIS A 106 -14.07 -1.49 -11.97
CA HIS A 106 -13.42 -2.75 -12.32
C HIS A 106 -11.92 -2.69 -12.04
N TYR A 107 -11.38 -3.70 -11.34
CA TYR A 107 -10.01 -3.69 -10.82
C TYR A 107 -9.27 -4.96 -11.20
N ILE A 108 -8.10 -4.79 -11.83
CA ILE A 108 -7.10 -5.83 -12.01
C ILE A 108 -6.03 -5.60 -10.97
N VAL A 109 -5.86 -6.55 -10.04
CA VAL A 109 -4.94 -6.44 -8.91
C VAL A 109 -3.79 -7.41 -9.10
N SER A 110 -2.56 -6.90 -9.09
CA SER A 110 -1.34 -7.71 -9.04
C SER A 110 -0.79 -7.69 -7.61
N GLN A 111 -0.77 -8.84 -6.95
CA GLN A 111 -0.31 -9.00 -5.57
C GLN A 111 1.04 -9.74 -5.54
N ALA A 112 2.07 -9.05 -5.04
CA ALA A 112 3.39 -9.64 -4.86
C ALA A 112 3.69 -10.00 -3.38
N ASN A 113 2.85 -9.58 -2.43
CA ASN A 113 3.07 -9.82 -1.00
C ASN A 113 2.65 -11.25 -0.61
N PRO A 114 3.57 -12.14 -0.21
CA PRO A 114 3.24 -13.52 0.18
C PRO A 114 2.36 -13.61 1.42
N ALA A 115 2.40 -12.62 2.31
CA ALA A 115 1.57 -12.61 3.52
C ALA A 115 0.07 -12.43 3.22
N VAL A 116 -0.26 -11.92 2.03
CA VAL A 116 -1.64 -11.67 1.59
C VAL A 116 -2.27 -12.89 0.92
N LEU A 117 -1.46 -13.82 0.41
CA LEU A 117 -1.92 -15.00 -0.34
C LEU A 117 -3.03 -15.80 0.35
N PRO A 118 -2.96 -16.10 1.67
CA PRO A 118 -4.03 -16.84 2.34
C PRO A 118 -5.38 -16.14 2.30
N PHE A 119 -5.39 -14.84 2.02
CA PHE A 119 -6.60 -14.00 2.00
C PHE A 119 -7.15 -13.75 0.59
N VAL A 120 -6.34 -13.96 -0.44
CA VAL A 120 -6.71 -13.71 -1.85
C VAL A 120 -7.10 -15.00 -2.58
N THR A 121 -6.55 -16.15 -2.19
CA THR A 121 -6.91 -17.43 -2.79
C THR A 121 -8.34 -17.80 -2.43
N ASP A 122 -9.18 -18.05 -3.46
CA ASP A 122 -10.52 -18.67 -3.43
C ASP A 122 -11.77 -17.79 -3.40
N GLY A 123 -11.78 -16.66 -4.13
CA GLY A 123 -13.07 -16.03 -4.52
C GLY A 123 -13.88 -16.86 -5.52
N HIS A 124 -13.29 -17.86 -6.19
CA HIS A 124 -13.94 -18.65 -7.25
C HIS A 124 -14.14 -20.13 -6.94
N ARG A 125 -13.74 -20.63 -5.79
CA ARG A 125 -14.04 -22.02 -5.42
C ARG A 125 -15.45 -22.10 -4.84
N LYS A 126 -16.33 -22.79 -5.58
CA LYS A 126 -17.73 -23.09 -5.29
C LYS A 126 -17.99 -23.36 -3.80
N GLN A 127 -19.13 -22.87 -3.32
CA GLN A 127 -19.74 -23.10 -2.01
C GLN A 127 -19.81 -24.60 -1.65
N THR A 128 -18.69 -25.16 -1.27
CA THR A 128 -18.61 -26.46 -0.64
C THR A 128 -18.53 -26.22 0.87
N SER A 129 -19.13 -27.09 1.67
CA SER A 129 -19.12 -27.03 3.14
C SER A 129 -17.70 -26.81 3.73
N LEU A 130 -16.65 -27.32 3.05
CA LEU A 130 -15.26 -27.04 3.32
C LEU A 130 -14.87 -25.56 3.17
N GLY A 131 -15.45 -24.83 2.22
CA GLY A 131 -15.22 -23.40 2.02
C GLY A 131 -15.76 -22.53 3.16
N LEU A 132 -16.89 -22.92 3.76
CA LEU A 132 -17.46 -22.25 4.94
C LEU A 132 -16.57 -22.43 6.17
N LEU A 133 -16.04 -23.65 6.39
CA LEU A 133 -15.10 -23.94 7.48
C LEU A 133 -13.77 -23.18 7.29
N GLN A 134 -13.28 -23.05 6.05
CA GLN A 134 -12.07 -22.33 5.73
C GLN A 134 -12.23 -20.80 5.91
N ASN A 135 -13.41 -20.26 5.58
CA ASN A 135 -13.75 -18.86 5.84
C ASN A 135 -13.93 -18.57 7.34
N ALA A 136 -14.49 -19.50 8.10
CA ALA A 136 -14.61 -19.40 9.55
C ALA A 136 -13.23 -19.44 10.23
N SER A 137 -12.33 -20.32 9.77
CA SER A 137 -10.96 -20.40 10.30
C SER A 137 -10.16 -19.11 10.01
N ARG A 138 -10.34 -18.51 8.82
CA ARG A 138 -9.70 -17.23 8.45
C ARG A 138 -10.18 -16.06 9.32
N ARG A 139 -11.49 -15.99 9.62
CA ARG A 139 -12.03 -14.98 10.54
C ARG A 139 -11.47 -15.18 11.95
N ALA A 140 -11.47 -16.41 12.44
CA ALA A 140 -10.89 -16.74 13.75
C ALA A 140 -9.39 -16.40 13.82
N THR A 141 -8.63 -16.66 12.75
CA THR A 141 -7.20 -16.31 12.70
C THR A 141 -6.98 -14.79 12.72
N ARG A 142 -7.81 -14.01 11.99
CA ARG A 142 -7.76 -12.54 12.04
C ARG A 142 -8.08 -12.01 13.44
N GLU A 143 -9.14 -12.52 14.07
CA GLU A 143 -9.55 -12.08 15.41
C GLU A 143 -8.52 -12.46 16.45
N TRP A 144 -7.98 -13.68 16.39
CA TRP A 144 -6.92 -14.14 17.27
C TRP A 144 -5.65 -13.30 17.13
N PHE A 145 -5.25 -12.99 15.89
CA PHE A 145 -4.09 -12.15 15.61
C PHE A 145 -4.29 -10.71 16.10
N ASN A 146 -5.48 -10.16 15.94
CA ASN A 146 -5.84 -8.85 16.49
C ASN A 146 -5.81 -8.84 18.02
N ALA A 147 -6.26 -9.91 18.67
CA ALA A 147 -6.20 -10.05 20.13
C ALA A 147 -4.75 -10.14 20.62
N VAL A 148 -3.91 -10.95 19.97
CA VAL A 148 -2.48 -11.08 20.31
C VAL A 148 -1.74 -9.75 20.13
N THR A 149 -1.98 -9.03 19.05
CA THR A 149 -1.35 -7.71 18.83
C THR A 149 -1.79 -6.69 19.87
N LEU A 150 -3.06 -6.72 20.32
CA LEU A 150 -3.56 -5.87 21.41
C LEU A 150 -2.87 -6.16 22.74
N ILE A 151 -2.59 -7.43 23.03
CA ILE A 151 -1.88 -7.84 24.25
C ILE A 151 -0.42 -7.38 24.18
N LEU A 152 0.24 -7.56 23.03
CA LEU A 152 1.62 -7.13 22.81
C LEU A 152 1.77 -5.61 22.89
N ASP A 153 0.85 -4.84 22.30
CA ASP A 153 0.82 -3.38 22.39
C ASP A 153 0.68 -2.87 23.84
N ARG A 154 -0.09 -3.61 24.67
CA ARG A 154 -0.21 -3.29 26.09
C ARG A 154 1.02 -3.66 26.91
N ALA A 155 1.74 -4.71 26.52
CA ALA A 155 2.95 -5.15 27.21
C ALA A 155 4.17 -4.26 26.89
N ASP A 156 4.19 -3.63 25.71
CA ASP A 156 5.34 -2.85 25.20
C ASP A 156 5.19 -1.34 25.45
N LYS A 157 4.98 -0.96 26.69
CA LYS A 157 4.94 0.48 27.07
C LYS A 157 6.29 1.22 26.94
N LYS A 158 7.41 0.53 26.70
CA LYS A 158 8.76 1.12 26.72
C LYS A 158 9.51 1.13 25.39
N ASN A 159 9.21 0.25 24.45
CA ASN A 159 9.98 0.09 23.21
C ASN A 159 9.07 0.20 21.96
N GLY A 160 8.73 1.38 21.53
CA GLY A 160 7.84 1.63 20.37
C GLY A 160 8.19 0.94 19.02
N ALA A 161 9.18 0.04 18.99
CA ALA A 161 9.52 -0.75 17.81
C ALA A 161 8.56 -1.95 17.65
N ILE A 162 8.19 -2.62 18.73
CA ILE A 162 7.23 -3.75 18.70
C ILE A 162 5.84 -3.22 18.38
N THR A 163 5.45 -2.11 18.99
CA THR A 163 4.18 -1.42 18.70
C THR A 163 4.05 -1.00 17.23
N ARG A 164 5.14 -0.56 16.63
CA ARG A 164 5.15 -0.22 15.18
C ARG A 164 5.01 -1.46 14.30
N ALA A 165 5.74 -2.53 14.61
CA ALA A 165 5.67 -3.79 13.87
C ALA A 165 4.28 -4.44 13.97
N THR A 166 3.66 -4.42 15.14
CA THR A 166 2.30 -4.95 15.36
C THR A 166 1.24 -4.11 14.67
N SER A 167 1.38 -2.79 14.64
CA SER A 167 0.48 -1.88 13.90
C SER A 167 0.56 -2.11 12.41
N LEU A 168 1.76 -2.31 11.86
CA LEU A 168 1.98 -2.65 10.46
C LEU A 168 1.34 -4.01 10.10
N MET A 169 1.58 -5.04 10.89
CA MET A 169 0.98 -6.35 10.68
C MET A 169 -0.56 -6.31 10.76
N ARG A 170 -1.09 -5.57 11.72
CA ARG A 170 -2.55 -5.38 11.86
C ARG A 170 -3.15 -4.67 10.65
N SER A 171 -2.47 -3.65 10.14
CA SER A 171 -2.86 -2.95 8.92
C SER A 171 -2.90 -3.90 7.73
N ILE A 172 -1.86 -4.69 7.51
CA ILE A 172 -1.78 -5.66 6.42
C ILE A 172 -2.90 -6.71 6.49
N ILE A 173 -3.23 -7.22 7.68
CA ILE A 173 -4.23 -8.30 7.85
C ILE A 173 -5.67 -7.80 7.66
N ASN A 174 -5.94 -6.54 7.98
CA ASN A 174 -7.30 -5.99 7.98
C ASN A 174 -7.71 -5.31 6.66
N GLN A 175 -6.84 -5.28 5.66
CA GLN A 175 -7.13 -4.67 4.36
C GLN A 175 -7.86 -5.64 3.42
N ASP A 176 -8.65 -5.07 2.50
CA ASP A 176 -9.27 -5.83 1.42
C ASP A 176 -8.28 -5.93 0.25
N TYR A 177 -7.88 -7.17 -0.09
CA TYR A 177 -6.87 -7.44 -1.13
C TYR A 177 -7.47 -8.05 -2.41
N VAL A 178 -8.77 -7.97 -2.61
CA VAL A 178 -9.48 -8.63 -3.70
C VAL A 178 -9.93 -7.61 -4.74
N GLY A 179 -9.52 -7.83 -5.99
CA GLY A 179 -10.07 -7.16 -7.17
C GLY A 179 -10.97 -8.10 -7.96
N ASP A 180 -11.51 -7.62 -9.08
CA ASP A 180 -12.30 -8.44 -10.02
C ASP A 180 -11.42 -9.50 -10.69
N ILE A 181 -10.19 -9.13 -11.02
CA ILE A 181 -9.15 -10.04 -11.52
C ILE A 181 -7.93 -9.92 -10.60
N ASN A 182 -7.45 -11.06 -10.09
CA ASN A 182 -6.27 -11.09 -9.23
C ASN A 182 -5.14 -11.85 -9.92
N ILE A 183 -3.99 -11.19 -10.06
CA ILE A 183 -2.75 -11.76 -10.59
C ILE A 183 -1.84 -12.06 -9.40
N LEU A 184 -1.51 -13.32 -9.22
CA LEU A 184 -0.68 -13.81 -8.12
C LEU A 184 0.61 -14.43 -8.69
N PRO A 185 1.76 -14.28 -7.99
CA PRO A 185 2.99 -14.96 -8.36
C PRO A 185 2.82 -16.48 -8.28
N ASP A 186 3.43 -17.22 -9.22
CA ASP A 186 3.52 -18.68 -9.12
C ASP A 186 4.64 -19.06 -8.15
N TYR A 187 4.27 -19.44 -6.93
CA TYR A 187 5.20 -19.81 -5.85
C TYR A 187 5.75 -21.24 -5.98
N ARG A 188 5.40 -22.00 -7.03
CA ARG A 188 5.99 -23.33 -7.29
C ARG A 188 7.51 -23.28 -7.48
N LEU A 189 8.02 -22.13 -7.94
CA LEU A 189 9.47 -21.90 -8.08
C LEU A 189 10.21 -21.69 -6.77
N ILE A 190 9.50 -21.48 -5.64
CA ILE A 190 10.11 -21.20 -4.32
C ILE A 190 10.11 -22.44 -3.43
N ASN A 191 9.40 -23.50 -3.79
CA ASN A 191 9.39 -24.75 -3.03
C ASN A 191 10.18 -25.84 -3.76
N PRO A 192 11.45 -26.11 -3.40
CA PRO A 192 12.32 -27.08 -4.07
C PRO A 192 11.97 -28.55 -3.75
N ARG A 193 10.76 -28.84 -3.24
CA ARG A 193 10.30 -30.17 -2.83
C ARG A 193 9.18 -30.74 -3.71
N ASN A 194 9.25 -30.47 -5.01
CA ASN A 194 8.53 -31.27 -6.02
C ASN A 194 9.48 -31.53 -7.20
#